data_e69d4ca12043e937e8f368ace0c59055
#
_entry.id   e69d4ca12043e937e8f368ace0c59055
#
_cell.length_a   1.000
_cell.length_b   1.000
_cell.length_c   1.000
_cell.angle_alpha   90.00
_cell.angle_beta   90.00
_cell.angle_gamma   90.00
#
_symmetry.space_group_name_H-M   'P 1'
#
loop_
_entity.id
_entity.type
_entity.pdbx_description
1 polymer ?
#
loop_
_entity_poly.entity_id
_entity_poly.type
_entity_poly.pdbx_seq_one_letter_code
_entity_poly.pdbx_strand_id
1 'polypeptide(L)'
;MSKVSEDARKKYLETIQDYKKTIEDIENREKLILQVMEKDATGSEYKKLRLAEENLNLLSYYVLMNNLSVSLLGVKNEGYLNEARKLCYKVVIYMEQVVSNVIDGPWSDYEDKVALISSFDYQDRWKLITKMGLAIQLVLTGYGDNTKWKWAFVELEARYATVVKNLLNLKTLFQDMDPNAEGYDIKTAHLTLARRLLEQSANKYREKFELSTLRFDDFRLAIKYLGALRYLALAVNKATEAENIKKKMDIWQQKLDNDLKRKDIAEKQ
;
A
#
# COMPACT_ATOMS: atom_id res chain seq x y z
N MET A 1 25.19 23.14 17.03
CA MET A 1 24.20 22.20 17.59
C MET A 1 24.05 22.50 19.06
N SER A 2 22.87 22.85 19.57
CA SER A 2 22.62 23.02 21.00
C SER A 2 22.78 21.67 21.69
N LYS A 3 23.46 21.67 22.83
CA LYS A 3 23.68 20.47 23.64
C LYS A 3 22.31 19.97 24.15
N VAL A 4 21.93 18.74 23.83
CA VAL A 4 20.69 18.12 24.32
C VAL A 4 20.72 18.13 25.86
N SER A 5 19.66 18.64 26.50
CA SER A 5 19.58 18.71 27.97
C SER A 5 19.51 17.31 28.61
N GLU A 6 19.95 17.17 29.84
CA GLU A 6 19.83 15.92 30.60
C GLU A 6 18.37 15.52 30.80
N ASP A 7 17.49 16.49 31.05
CA ASP A 7 16.05 16.26 31.20
C ASP A 7 15.43 15.70 29.93
N ALA A 8 15.79 16.23 28.74
CA ALA A 8 15.33 15.70 27.46
C ALA A 8 15.77 14.25 27.24
N ARG A 9 17.03 13.92 27.59
CA ARG A 9 17.56 12.56 27.53
C ARG A 9 16.84 11.62 28.50
N LYS A 10 16.62 12.04 29.72
CA LYS A 10 15.90 11.24 30.72
C LYS A 10 14.46 10.95 30.25
N LYS A 11 13.74 12.00 29.84
CA LYS A 11 12.37 11.86 29.33
C LYS A 11 12.32 10.94 28.11
N TYR A 12 13.28 11.06 27.19
CA TYR A 12 13.38 10.16 26.03
C TYR A 12 13.53 8.70 26.47
N LEU A 13 14.46 8.40 27.38
CA LEU A 13 14.73 7.04 27.84
C LEU A 13 13.52 6.42 28.56
N GLU A 14 12.86 7.17 29.43
CA GLU A 14 11.66 6.73 30.14
C GLU A 14 10.53 6.37 29.14
N THR A 15 10.19 7.29 28.24
CA THR A 15 9.11 7.07 27.27
C THR A 15 9.43 5.91 26.29
N ILE A 16 10.70 5.77 25.88
CA ILE A 16 11.13 4.66 25.00
C ILE A 16 10.97 3.32 25.70
N GLN A 17 11.19 3.22 27.00
CA GLN A 17 10.98 1.95 27.73
C GLN A 17 9.49 1.55 27.71
N ASP A 18 8.58 2.48 27.91
CA ASP A 18 7.13 2.21 27.84
C ASP A 18 6.71 1.76 26.43
N TYR A 19 7.23 2.42 25.39
CA TYR A 19 6.96 2.00 24.02
C TYR A 19 7.52 0.61 23.71
N LYS A 20 8.73 0.28 24.16
CA LYS A 20 9.32 -1.06 23.98
C LYS A 20 8.52 -2.14 24.66
N LYS A 21 7.99 -1.90 25.85
CA LYS A 21 7.11 -2.85 26.55
C LYS A 21 5.83 -3.10 25.73
N THR A 22 5.20 -2.05 25.20
CA THR A 22 4.02 -2.21 24.36
C THR A 22 4.34 -2.93 23.03
N ILE A 23 5.51 -2.68 22.45
CA ILE A 23 6.00 -3.42 21.27
C ILE A 23 6.10 -4.91 21.58
N GLU A 24 6.72 -5.29 22.70
CA GLU A 24 6.83 -6.68 23.13
C GLU A 24 5.46 -7.37 23.31
N ASP A 25 4.49 -6.66 23.89
CA ASP A 25 3.13 -7.15 24.04
C ASP A 25 2.45 -7.39 22.68
N ILE A 26 2.67 -6.50 21.70
CA ILE A 26 2.13 -6.66 20.33
C ILE A 26 2.81 -7.84 19.62
N GLU A 27 4.13 -7.96 19.71
CA GLU A 27 4.88 -9.08 19.11
C GLU A 27 4.46 -10.42 19.71
N ASN A 28 4.17 -10.48 21.01
CA ASN A 28 3.66 -11.67 21.65
C ASN A 28 2.27 -12.06 21.13
N ARG A 29 1.36 -11.07 20.93
CA ARG A 29 0.06 -11.33 20.30
C ARG A 29 0.20 -11.83 18.87
N GLU A 30 1.11 -11.25 18.08
CA GLU A 30 1.39 -11.71 16.72
C GLU A 30 1.86 -13.18 16.72
N LYS A 31 2.81 -13.54 17.59
CA LYS A 31 3.29 -14.92 17.72
C LYS A 31 2.17 -15.90 18.06
N LEU A 32 1.27 -15.51 18.97
CA LEU A 32 0.11 -16.34 19.32
C LEU A 32 -0.83 -16.57 18.13
N ILE A 33 -1.13 -15.51 17.34
CA ILE A 33 -1.97 -15.65 16.15
C ILE A 33 -1.32 -16.59 15.14
N LEU A 34 -0.02 -16.46 14.90
CA LEU A 34 0.73 -17.34 13.99
C LEU A 34 0.69 -18.81 14.46
N GLN A 35 0.92 -19.07 15.75
CA GLN A 35 0.83 -20.42 16.32
C GLN A 35 -0.58 -21.03 16.17
N VAL A 36 -1.63 -20.20 16.34
CA VAL A 36 -3.00 -20.66 16.12
C VAL A 36 -3.23 -21.00 14.65
N MET A 37 -2.69 -20.17 13.72
CA MET A 37 -2.81 -20.44 12.28
C MET A 37 -2.10 -21.71 11.83
N GLU A 38 -0.98 -22.06 12.44
CA GLU A 38 -0.26 -23.32 12.17
C GLU A 38 -1.06 -24.55 12.57
N LYS A 39 -1.84 -24.45 13.67
CA LYS A 39 -2.64 -25.55 14.20
C LYS A 39 -4.03 -25.67 13.55
N ASP A 40 -4.60 -24.55 13.18
CA ASP A 40 -5.93 -24.45 12.60
C ASP A 40 -5.99 -23.35 11.51
N ALA A 41 -6.16 -23.79 10.27
CA ALA A 41 -6.27 -22.92 9.12
C ALA A 41 -7.68 -22.31 8.95
N THR A 42 -8.68 -22.71 9.75
CA THR A 42 -10.05 -22.17 9.66
C THR A 42 -10.06 -20.67 9.87
N GLY A 43 -10.68 -19.92 8.94
CA GLY A 43 -10.73 -18.46 9.00
C GLY A 43 -9.35 -17.79 8.89
N SER A 44 -8.42 -18.40 8.15
CA SER A 44 -7.05 -17.89 7.98
C SER A 44 -7.02 -16.46 7.45
N GLU A 45 -8.01 -16.08 6.62
CA GLU A 45 -8.13 -14.74 6.05
C GLU A 45 -8.39 -13.68 7.13
N TYR A 46 -9.28 -13.97 8.09
CA TYR A 46 -9.53 -13.07 9.23
C TYR A 46 -8.35 -13.00 10.19
N LYS A 47 -7.62 -14.12 10.39
CA LYS A 47 -6.38 -14.13 11.18
C LYS A 47 -5.31 -13.27 10.51
N LYS A 48 -5.19 -13.29 9.16
CA LYS A 48 -4.28 -12.41 8.40
C LYS A 48 -4.69 -10.94 8.48
N LEU A 49 -5.99 -10.61 8.43
CA LEU A 49 -6.48 -9.25 8.67
C LEU A 49 -6.06 -8.77 10.07
N ARG A 50 -6.20 -9.63 11.08
CA ARG A 50 -5.75 -9.30 12.45
C ARG A 50 -4.24 -9.11 12.53
N LEU A 51 -3.45 -9.96 11.85
CA LEU A 51 -2.00 -9.79 11.75
C LEU A 51 -1.62 -8.47 11.08
N ALA A 52 -2.34 -8.06 10.03
CA ALA A 52 -2.14 -6.77 9.39
C ALA A 52 -2.40 -5.61 10.38
N GLU A 53 -3.47 -5.68 11.17
CA GLU A 53 -3.76 -4.67 12.20
C GLU A 53 -2.70 -4.61 13.31
N GLU A 54 -2.27 -5.77 13.86
CA GLU A 54 -1.22 -5.80 14.88
C GLU A 54 0.11 -5.22 14.34
N ASN A 55 0.45 -5.52 13.08
CA ASN A 55 1.64 -4.94 12.44
C ASN A 55 1.52 -3.43 12.17
N LEU A 56 0.32 -2.91 11.89
CA LEU A 56 0.07 -1.45 11.81
C LEU A 56 0.21 -0.79 13.19
N ASN A 57 -0.25 -1.44 14.26
CA ASN A 57 -0.08 -0.96 15.62
C ASN A 57 1.41 -0.94 15.99
N LEU A 58 2.14 -2.03 15.72
CA LEU A 58 3.58 -2.13 15.95
C LEU A 58 4.36 -1.03 15.20
N LEU A 59 4.04 -0.83 13.91
CA LEU A 59 4.61 0.21 13.08
C LEU A 59 4.44 1.61 13.69
N SER A 60 3.26 1.90 14.24
CA SER A 60 2.96 3.21 14.83
C SER A 60 3.90 3.54 16.00
N TYR A 61 4.27 2.55 16.82
CA TYR A 61 5.23 2.74 17.91
C TYR A 61 6.64 3.03 17.39
N TYR A 62 7.11 2.36 16.32
CA TYR A 62 8.40 2.69 15.72
C TYR A 62 8.43 4.11 15.15
N VAL A 63 7.33 4.57 14.52
CA VAL A 63 7.21 5.97 14.06
C VAL A 63 7.21 6.94 15.25
N LEU A 64 6.47 6.63 16.33
CA LEU A 64 6.47 7.45 17.56
C LEU A 64 7.86 7.53 18.19
N MET A 65 8.61 6.42 18.25
CA MET A 65 9.98 6.38 18.75
C MET A 65 10.92 7.26 17.93
N ASN A 66 10.79 7.24 16.59
CA ASN A 66 11.55 8.15 15.73
C ASN A 66 11.17 9.62 15.99
N ASN A 67 9.87 9.92 16.06
CA ASN A 67 9.39 11.29 16.29
C ASN A 67 9.83 11.83 17.66
N LEU A 68 9.82 10.98 18.68
CA LEU A 68 10.35 11.32 20.00
C LEU A 68 11.85 11.61 19.95
N SER A 69 12.63 10.81 19.20
CA SER A 69 14.05 11.04 18.98
C SER A 69 14.30 12.38 18.30
N VAL A 70 13.53 12.72 17.27
CA VAL A 70 13.64 14.01 16.56
C VAL A 70 13.28 15.16 17.48
N SER A 71 12.17 15.06 18.24
CA SER A 71 11.65 16.16 19.06
C SER A 71 12.50 16.44 20.30
N LEU A 72 13.03 15.41 20.97
CA LEU A 72 13.80 15.56 22.23
C LEU A 72 15.31 15.59 22.03
N LEU A 73 15.82 14.86 21.03
CA LEU A 73 17.25 14.72 20.80
C LEU A 73 17.74 15.45 19.55
N GLY A 74 16.83 15.93 18.68
CA GLY A 74 17.16 16.56 17.40
C GLY A 74 17.74 15.60 16.37
N VAL A 75 17.57 14.28 16.55
CA VAL A 75 18.18 13.24 15.71
C VAL A 75 17.15 12.29 15.17
N LYS A 76 17.12 12.13 13.85
CA LYS A 76 16.34 11.10 13.18
C LYS A 76 16.93 9.71 13.44
N ASN A 77 16.10 8.74 13.81
CA ASN A 77 16.52 7.36 14.05
C ASN A 77 16.18 6.46 12.86
N GLU A 78 17.16 6.24 11.98
CA GLU A 78 16.96 5.39 10.81
C GLU A 78 16.67 3.91 11.15
N GLY A 79 17.11 3.42 12.32
CA GLY A 79 16.81 2.07 12.78
C GLY A 79 15.30 1.87 12.97
N TYR A 80 14.65 2.78 13.68
CA TYR A 80 13.19 2.74 13.89
C TYR A 80 12.41 2.89 12.57
N LEU A 81 12.85 3.81 11.69
CA LEU A 81 12.22 3.98 10.38
C LEU A 81 12.39 2.74 9.50
N ASN A 82 13.53 2.04 9.57
CA ASN A 82 13.73 0.79 8.86
C ASN A 82 12.78 -0.32 9.34
N GLU A 83 12.60 -0.48 10.66
CA GLU A 83 11.64 -1.44 11.19
C GLU A 83 10.21 -1.07 10.76
N ALA A 84 9.82 0.21 10.88
CA ALA A 84 8.51 0.67 10.40
C ALA A 84 8.31 0.37 8.90
N ARG A 85 9.32 0.59 8.05
CA ARG A 85 9.25 0.28 6.62
C ARG A 85 9.09 -1.22 6.35
N LYS A 86 9.81 -2.09 7.06
CA LYS A 86 9.65 -3.56 6.95
C LYS A 86 8.23 -3.97 7.31
N LEU A 87 7.66 -3.37 8.35
CA LEU A 87 6.29 -3.63 8.78
C LEU A 87 5.26 -3.18 7.73
N CYS A 88 5.48 -2.06 7.02
CA CYS A 88 4.64 -1.69 5.88
C CYS A 88 4.57 -2.82 4.84
N TYR A 89 5.70 -3.38 4.45
CA TYR A 89 5.73 -4.52 3.51
C TYR A 89 5.01 -5.75 4.07
N LYS A 90 5.21 -6.06 5.34
CA LYS A 90 4.58 -7.20 6.01
C LYS A 90 3.06 -7.07 6.01
N VAL A 91 2.54 -5.89 6.32
CA VAL A 91 1.10 -5.58 6.23
C VAL A 91 0.57 -5.79 4.81
N VAL A 92 1.26 -5.21 3.80
CA VAL A 92 0.85 -5.37 2.40
C VAL A 92 0.85 -6.84 1.99
N ILE A 93 1.86 -7.63 2.39
CA ILE A 93 1.94 -9.07 2.09
C ILE A 93 0.75 -9.83 2.70
N TYR A 94 0.39 -9.58 3.96
CA TYR A 94 -0.79 -10.19 4.56
C TYR A 94 -2.07 -9.83 3.79
N MET A 95 -2.22 -8.57 3.40
CA MET A 95 -3.39 -8.13 2.64
C MET A 95 -3.45 -8.73 1.23
N GLU A 96 -2.33 -8.83 0.52
CA GLU A 96 -2.26 -9.50 -0.78
C GLU A 96 -2.61 -11.00 -0.69
N GLN A 97 -2.28 -11.65 0.40
CA GLN A 97 -2.70 -13.04 0.64
C GLN A 97 -4.21 -13.15 0.84
N VAL A 98 -4.83 -12.14 1.48
CA VAL A 98 -6.28 -12.09 1.72
C VAL A 98 -7.06 -11.78 0.44
N VAL A 99 -6.65 -10.76 -0.35
CA VAL A 99 -7.44 -10.26 -1.47
C VAL A 99 -6.81 -10.49 -2.84
N SER A 100 -5.54 -10.79 -2.93
CA SER A 100 -4.75 -10.96 -4.16
C SER A 100 -3.80 -9.79 -4.46
N ASN A 101 -2.75 -10.10 -5.23
CA ASN A 101 -1.81 -9.12 -5.80
C ASN A 101 -2.03 -8.87 -7.30
N VAL A 102 -3.16 -9.30 -7.85
CA VAL A 102 -3.53 -9.10 -9.25
C VAL A 102 -3.81 -7.62 -9.51
N ILE A 103 -3.05 -6.98 -10.42
CA ILE A 103 -3.16 -5.55 -10.73
C ILE A 103 -4.32 -5.31 -11.69
N ASP A 104 -4.28 -5.86 -12.89
CA ASP A 104 -5.18 -5.58 -14.01
C ASP A 104 -5.96 -6.81 -14.51
N GLY A 105 -6.02 -7.87 -13.71
CA GLY A 105 -6.80 -9.06 -14.01
C GLY A 105 -8.31 -8.89 -13.79
N PRO A 106 -9.13 -9.77 -14.40
CA PRO A 106 -10.57 -9.75 -14.21
C PRO A 106 -10.97 -10.07 -12.76
N TRP A 107 -12.17 -9.63 -12.38
CA TRP A 107 -12.72 -9.88 -11.04
C TRP A 107 -12.76 -11.37 -10.68
N SER A 108 -13.07 -12.24 -11.64
CA SER A 108 -13.08 -13.68 -11.46
C SER A 108 -11.77 -14.29 -10.92
N ASP A 109 -10.64 -13.62 -11.09
CA ASP A 109 -9.35 -14.14 -10.64
C ASP A 109 -9.17 -14.06 -9.12
N TYR A 110 -10.01 -13.25 -8.43
CA TYR A 110 -9.87 -13.02 -6.99
C TYR A 110 -11.20 -12.87 -6.23
N GLU A 111 -12.37 -13.02 -6.91
CA GLU A 111 -13.67 -12.89 -6.23
C GLU A 111 -13.85 -13.90 -5.10
N ASP A 112 -13.40 -15.15 -5.29
CA ASP A 112 -13.47 -16.19 -4.27
C ASP A 112 -12.72 -15.80 -2.99
N LYS A 113 -11.56 -15.16 -3.11
CA LYS A 113 -10.79 -14.66 -1.97
C LYS A 113 -11.55 -13.58 -1.21
N VAL A 114 -12.14 -12.63 -1.94
CA VAL A 114 -12.93 -11.54 -1.34
C VAL A 114 -14.20 -12.08 -0.70
N ALA A 115 -14.79 -13.15 -1.22
CA ALA A 115 -15.94 -13.84 -0.65
C ALA A 115 -15.61 -14.47 0.73
N LEU A 116 -14.39 -14.97 0.93
CA LEU A 116 -13.94 -15.52 2.21
C LEU A 116 -13.94 -14.50 3.37
N ILE A 117 -13.89 -13.21 3.05
CA ILE A 117 -13.96 -12.11 4.02
C ILE A 117 -15.28 -11.33 3.94
N SER A 118 -16.39 -11.99 3.61
CA SER A 118 -17.70 -11.35 3.42
C SER A 118 -18.20 -10.62 4.67
N SER A 119 -17.90 -11.11 5.89
CA SER A 119 -18.24 -10.45 7.16
C SER A 119 -17.34 -9.25 7.50
N PHE A 120 -16.26 -9.02 6.75
CA PHE A 120 -15.42 -7.83 6.86
C PHE A 120 -16.07 -6.74 6.02
N ASP A 121 -16.91 -5.93 6.66
CA ASP A 121 -17.77 -4.97 6.02
C ASP A 121 -17.04 -3.77 5.39
N TYR A 122 -17.77 -2.91 4.67
CA TYR A 122 -17.20 -1.76 4.00
C TYR A 122 -16.60 -0.71 4.96
N GLN A 123 -17.10 -0.61 6.20
CA GLN A 123 -16.56 0.32 7.20
C GLN A 123 -15.20 -0.16 7.72
N ASP A 124 -15.09 -1.45 8.02
CA ASP A 124 -13.84 -2.04 8.50
C ASP A 124 -12.78 -2.10 7.39
N ARG A 125 -13.19 -2.39 6.15
CA ARG A 125 -12.30 -2.24 4.97
C ARG A 125 -11.77 -0.82 4.85
N TRP A 126 -12.63 0.17 4.96
CA TRP A 126 -12.24 1.58 4.88
C TRP A 126 -11.28 1.98 6.00
N LYS A 127 -11.56 1.60 7.25
CA LYS A 127 -10.67 1.84 8.39
C LYS A 127 -9.29 1.23 8.16
N LEU A 128 -9.23 -0.02 7.70
CA LEU A 128 -7.96 -0.71 7.48
C LEU A 128 -7.14 -0.03 6.38
N ILE A 129 -7.72 0.24 5.21
CA ILE A 129 -6.98 0.85 4.09
C ILE A 129 -6.53 2.28 4.40
N THR A 130 -7.34 3.07 5.11
CA THR A 130 -6.94 4.43 5.51
C THR A 130 -5.80 4.39 6.53
N LYS A 131 -5.84 3.45 7.48
CA LYS A 131 -4.77 3.21 8.46
C LYS A 131 -3.46 2.78 7.76
N MET A 132 -3.55 1.89 6.76
CA MET A 132 -2.39 1.49 5.94
C MET A 132 -1.80 2.69 5.19
N GLY A 133 -2.63 3.47 4.52
CA GLY A 133 -2.17 4.65 3.77
C GLY A 133 -1.49 5.68 4.66
N LEU A 134 -2.08 5.95 5.83
CA LEU A 134 -1.48 6.84 6.84
C LEU A 134 -0.14 6.31 7.34
N ALA A 135 -0.04 5.01 7.62
CA ALA A 135 1.18 4.38 8.10
C ALA A 135 2.32 4.52 7.06
N ILE A 136 2.06 4.22 5.79
CA ILE A 136 3.02 4.38 4.70
C ILE A 136 3.47 5.85 4.59
N GLN A 137 2.54 6.80 4.65
CA GLN A 137 2.83 8.23 4.57
C GLN A 137 3.68 8.71 5.75
N LEU A 138 3.39 8.27 6.97
CA LEU A 138 4.17 8.62 8.17
C LEU A 138 5.62 8.12 8.09
N VAL A 139 5.82 6.90 7.60
CA VAL A 139 7.17 6.34 7.42
C VAL A 139 7.92 7.11 6.33
N LEU A 140 7.27 7.38 5.18
CA LEU A 140 7.85 8.17 4.10
C LEU A 140 8.26 9.57 4.57
N THR A 141 7.36 10.27 5.29
CA THR A 141 7.65 11.58 5.89
C THR A 141 8.82 11.52 6.87
N GLY A 142 8.91 10.46 7.68
CA GLY A 142 10.03 10.25 8.60
C GLY A 142 11.38 10.14 7.89
N TYR A 143 11.42 9.53 6.72
CA TYR A 143 12.63 9.47 5.89
C TYR A 143 12.96 10.81 5.20
N GLY A 144 11.94 11.61 4.85
CA GLY A 144 12.06 12.86 4.09
C GLY A 144 12.23 12.65 2.58
N ASP A 145 12.18 13.76 1.83
CA ASP A 145 12.04 13.75 0.36
C ASP A 145 13.24 13.14 -0.39
N ASN A 146 14.45 13.34 0.13
CA ASN A 146 15.70 12.87 -0.51
C ASN A 146 16.16 11.49 0.00
N THR A 147 15.23 10.59 0.24
CA THR A 147 15.58 9.26 0.74
C THR A 147 16.11 8.34 -0.36
N LYS A 148 17.13 7.54 -0.03
CA LYS A 148 17.59 6.42 -0.87
C LYS A 148 16.51 5.38 -1.11
N TRP A 149 15.44 5.38 -0.34
CA TRP A 149 14.32 4.45 -0.43
C TRP A 149 13.20 4.92 -1.36
N LYS A 150 13.36 6.05 -2.08
CA LYS A 150 12.33 6.62 -2.98
C LYS A 150 11.66 5.53 -3.85
N TRP A 151 12.44 4.72 -4.54
CA TRP A 151 11.91 3.71 -5.45
C TRP A 151 11.30 2.48 -4.74
N ALA A 152 11.75 2.16 -3.54
CA ALA A 152 11.12 1.15 -2.69
C ALA A 152 9.72 1.62 -2.21
N PHE A 153 9.56 2.90 -1.93
CA PHE A 153 8.25 3.46 -1.61
C PHE A 153 7.31 3.50 -2.81
N VAL A 154 7.81 3.74 -4.03
CA VAL A 154 6.99 3.62 -5.26
C VAL A 154 6.40 2.21 -5.37
N GLU A 155 7.20 1.17 -5.14
CA GLU A 155 6.72 -0.21 -5.13
C GLU A 155 5.68 -0.46 -4.02
N LEU A 156 5.98 -0.03 -2.79
CA LEU A 156 5.11 -0.21 -1.63
C LEU A 156 3.74 0.48 -1.83
N GLU A 157 3.74 1.73 -2.29
CA GLU A 157 2.51 2.49 -2.58
C GLU A 157 1.69 1.85 -3.70
N ALA A 158 2.35 1.30 -4.71
CA ALA A 158 1.68 0.64 -5.81
C ALA A 158 1.05 -0.71 -5.41
N ARG A 159 1.74 -1.49 -4.56
CA ARG A 159 1.17 -2.71 -3.96
C ARG A 159 0.00 -2.36 -3.04
N TYR A 160 0.11 -1.29 -2.26
CA TYR A 160 -1.00 -0.76 -1.47
C TYR A 160 -2.18 -0.37 -2.36
N ALA A 161 -1.96 0.30 -3.51
CA ALA A 161 -3.00 0.64 -4.48
C ALA A 161 -3.74 -0.61 -5.00
N THR A 162 -3.00 -1.70 -5.25
CA THR A 162 -3.57 -2.99 -5.66
C THR A 162 -4.46 -3.58 -4.56
N VAL A 163 -4.01 -3.58 -3.31
CA VAL A 163 -4.81 -4.04 -2.16
C VAL A 163 -6.09 -3.21 -2.03
N VAL A 164 -5.99 -1.89 -2.09
CA VAL A 164 -7.14 -0.97 -2.00
C VAL A 164 -8.16 -1.27 -3.12
N LYS A 165 -7.70 -1.46 -4.35
CA LYS A 165 -8.56 -1.85 -5.47
C LYS A 165 -9.21 -3.22 -5.24
N ASN A 166 -8.44 -4.22 -4.80
CA ASN A 166 -8.92 -5.60 -4.68
C ASN A 166 -9.89 -5.80 -3.50
N LEU A 167 -9.93 -4.88 -2.54
CA LEU A 167 -10.96 -4.86 -1.47
C LEU A 167 -12.31 -4.32 -1.93
N LEU A 168 -12.41 -3.68 -3.11
CA LEU A 168 -13.68 -3.28 -3.69
C LEU A 168 -14.44 -4.52 -4.18
N ASN A 169 -15.75 -4.58 -3.94
CA ASN A 169 -16.61 -5.57 -4.56
C ASN A 169 -17.04 -5.09 -5.95
N LEU A 170 -16.31 -5.50 -6.98
CA LEU A 170 -16.58 -5.03 -8.34
C LEU A 170 -17.93 -5.53 -8.89
N LYS A 171 -18.51 -6.58 -8.31
CA LYS A 171 -19.81 -7.13 -8.72
C LYS A 171 -20.96 -6.18 -8.36
N THR A 172 -20.86 -5.50 -7.22
CA THR A 172 -21.89 -4.57 -6.75
C THR A 172 -21.52 -3.11 -6.94
N LEU A 173 -20.30 -2.84 -7.41
CA LEU A 173 -19.70 -1.49 -7.41
C LEU A 173 -20.58 -0.45 -8.11
N PHE A 174 -21.22 -0.79 -9.24
CA PHE A 174 -22.10 0.14 -9.96
C PHE A 174 -23.33 0.52 -9.10
N GLN A 175 -23.95 -0.47 -8.46
CA GLN A 175 -25.10 -0.26 -7.58
C GLN A 175 -24.71 0.50 -6.32
N ASP A 176 -23.51 0.26 -5.80
CA ASP A 176 -22.95 0.96 -4.64
C ASP A 176 -22.69 2.46 -4.90
N MET A 177 -22.71 2.90 -6.16
CA MET A 177 -22.58 4.31 -6.54
C MET A 177 -23.94 5.05 -6.61
N ASP A 178 -25.05 4.42 -6.24
CA ASP A 178 -26.31 5.10 -6.03
C ASP A 178 -26.25 5.89 -4.71
N PRO A 179 -26.59 7.21 -4.70
CA PRO A 179 -26.62 8.00 -3.47
C PRO A 179 -27.55 7.46 -2.38
N ASN A 180 -28.53 6.63 -2.72
CA ASN A 180 -29.42 5.97 -1.77
C ASN A 180 -28.90 4.62 -1.26
N ALA A 181 -27.79 4.13 -1.81
CA ALA A 181 -27.21 2.85 -1.37
C ALA A 181 -26.61 2.96 0.04
N GLU A 182 -26.78 1.91 0.83
CA GLU A 182 -26.18 1.83 2.16
C GLU A 182 -24.66 1.99 2.08
N GLY A 183 -24.11 2.90 2.89
CA GLY A 183 -22.67 3.18 2.94
C GLY A 183 -22.12 3.90 1.73
N TYR A 184 -22.95 4.56 0.92
CA TYR A 184 -22.56 5.28 -0.30
C TYR A 184 -21.33 6.17 -0.09
N ASP A 185 -21.29 7.00 0.94
CA ASP A 185 -20.17 7.93 1.19
C ASP A 185 -18.84 7.20 1.35
N ILE A 186 -18.83 6.12 2.14
CA ILE A 186 -17.61 5.33 2.40
C ILE A 186 -17.21 4.55 1.15
N LYS A 187 -18.14 3.93 0.45
CA LYS A 187 -17.88 3.17 -0.77
C LYS A 187 -17.37 4.08 -1.90
N THR A 188 -17.95 5.27 -2.03
CA THR A 188 -17.50 6.30 -2.98
C THR A 188 -16.12 6.84 -2.62
N ALA A 189 -15.84 7.08 -1.33
CA ALA A 189 -14.52 7.48 -0.86
C ALA A 189 -13.47 6.37 -1.15
N HIS A 190 -13.83 5.10 -0.93
CA HIS A 190 -12.96 3.96 -1.24
C HIS A 190 -12.64 3.88 -2.73
N LEU A 191 -13.65 3.96 -3.60
CA LEU A 191 -13.44 3.97 -5.05
C LEU A 191 -12.57 5.15 -5.49
N THR A 192 -12.82 6.34 -4.95
CA THR A 192 -12.03 7.55 -5.24
C THR A 192 -10.57 7.38 -4.83
N LEU A 193 -10.33 6.81 -3.65
CA LEU A 193 -8.98 6.49 -3.18
C LEU A 193 -8.30 5.48 -4.12
N ALA A 194 -8.97 4.38 -4.47
CA ALA A 194 -8.44 3.35 -5.36
C ALA A 194 -8.02 3.94 -6.71
N ARG A 195 -8.89 4.74 -7.33
CA ARG A 195 -8.60 5.39 -8.62
C ARG A 195 -7.39 6.32 -8.56
N ARG A 196 -7.33 7.18 -7.53
CA ARG A 196 -6.20 8.07 -7.31
C ARG A 196 -4.89 7.32 -7.13
N LEU A 197 -4.88 6.27 -6.32
CA LEU A 197 -3.68 5.48 -6.05
C LEU A 197 -3.20 4.72 -7.29
N LEU A 198 -4.10 4.16 -8.10
CA LEU A 198 -3.76 3.48 -9.35
C LEU A 198 -3.14 4.44 -10.36
N GLU A 199 -3.72 5.64 -10.52
CA GLU A 199 -3.16 6.67 -11.41
C GLU A 199 -1.78 7.15 -10.93
N GLN A 200 -1.62 7.40 -9.63
CA GLN A 200 -0.34 7.76 -9.04
C GLN A 200 0.71 6.66 -9.23
N SER A 201 0.32 5.39 -9.05
CA SER A 201 1.21 4.25 -9.25
C SER A 201 1.68 4.14 -10.71
N ALA A 202 0.77 4.31 -11.67
CA ALA A 202 1.11 4.34 -13.09
C ALA A 202 2.13 5.43 -13.42
N ASN A 203 1.90 6.66 -12.94
CA ASN A 203 2.78 7.79 -13.20
C ASN A 203 4.15 7.62 -12.50
N LYS A 204 4.19 7.14 -11.24
CA LYS A 204 5.44 6.91 -10.48
C LYS A 204 6.29 5.79 -11.07
N TYR A 205 5.68 4.69 -11.58
CA TYR A 205 6.44 3.64 -12.26
C TYR A 205 6.99 4.11 -13.60
N ARG A 206 6.24 4.95 -14.34
CA ARG A 206 6.77 5.59 -15.54
C ARG A 206 7.95 6.52 -15.20
N GLU A 207 7.82 7.36 -14.16
CA GLU A 207 8.91 8.21 -13.68
C GLU A 207 10.14 7.38 -13.27
N LYS A 208 9.94 6.27 -12.57
CA LYS A 208 11.00 5.35 -12.17
C LYS A 208 11.74 4.79 -13.38
N PHE A 209 11.01 4.40 -14.43
CA PHE A 209 11.59 3.98 -15.70
C PHE A 209 12.42 5.09 -16.34
N GLU A 210 11.83 6.28 -16.52
CA GLU A 210 12.44 7.38 -17.26
C GLU A 210 13.63 8.02 -16.54
N LEU A 211 13.61 8.11 -15.22
CA LEU A 211 14.61 8.85 -14.43
C LEU A 211 15.65 7.97 -13.73
N SER A 212 15.47 6.66 -13.68
CA SER A 212 16.33 5.83 -12.83
C SER A 212 16.72 4.51 -13.46
N THR A 213 15.75 3.63 -13.70
CA THR A 213 16.07 2.22 -13.94
C THR A 213 16.26 1.86 -15.40
N LEU A 214 15.58 2.56 -16.31
CA LEU A 214 15.42 2.18 -17.73
C LEU A 214 14.97 0.72 -17.92
N ARG A 215 14.39 0.11 -16.86
CA ARG A 215 13.91 -1.27 -16.87
C ARG A 215 12.52 -1.31 -17.47
N PHE A 216 12.37 -1.97 -18.59
CA PHE A 216 11.09 -2.11 -19.30
C PHE A 216 9.98 -2.71 -18.43
N ASP A 217 10.33 -3.54 -17.42
CA ASP A 217 9.36 -4.10 -16.49
C ASP A 217 8.69 -3.01 -15.63
N ASP A 218 9.41 -1.96 -15.24
CA ASP A 218 8.82 -0.82 -14.54
C ASP A 218 7.80 -0.10 -15.43
N PHE A 219 8.10 0.05 -16.74
CA PHE A 219 7.15 0.66 -17.66
C PHE A 219 5.94 -0.25 -17.98
N ARG A 220 6.15 -1.57 -18.05
CA ARG A 220 5.03 -2.54 -18.15
C ARG A 220 4.11 -2.46 -16.94
N LEU A 221 4.67 -2.33 -15.72
CA LEU A 221 3.87 -2.10 -14.51
C LEU A 221 3.08 -0.80 -14.59
N ALA A 222 3.66 0.29 -15.08
CA ALA A 222 2.94 1.55 -15.28
C ALA A 222 1.69 1.36 -16.17
N ILE A 223 1.82 0.62 -17.28
CA ILE A 223 0.71 0.31 -18.19
C ILE A 223 -0.34 -0.57 -17.50
N LYS A 224 0.08 -1.59 -16.71
CA LYS A 224 -0.85 -2.44 -15.95
C LYS A 224 -1.68 -1.64 -14.94
N TYR A 225 -1.09 -0.65 -14.25
CA TYR A 225 -1.84 0.21 -13.34
C TYR A 225 -2.87 1.10 -14.07
N LEU A 226 -2.59 1.54 -15.30
CA LEU A 226 -3.60 2.18 -16.16
C LEU A 226 -4.70 1.20 -16.56
N GLY A 227 -4.34 -0.06 -16.84
CA GLY A 227 -5.31 -1.13 -17.13
C GLY A 227 -6.29 -1.33 -15.99
N ALA A 228 -5.78 -1.43 -14.76
CA ALA A 228 -6.59 -1.51 -13.55
C ALA A 228 -7.50 -0.29 -13.35
N LEU A 229 -6.99 0.92 -13.61
CA LEU A 229 -7.78 2.16 -13.54
C LEU A 229 -8.91 2.16 -14.58
N ARG A 230 -8.61 1.74 -15.81
CA ARG A 230 -9.62 1.57 -16.87
C ARG A 230 -10.71 0.58 -16.46
N TYR A 231 -10.33 -0.52 -15.84
CA TYR A 231 -11.28 -1.52 -15.35
C TYR A 231 -12.27 -0.94 -14.34
N LEU A 232 -11.79 -0.12 -13.39
CA LEU A 232 -12.67 0.57 -12.44
C LEU A 232 -13.60 1.56 -13.13
N ALA A 233 -13.13 2.28 -14.16
CA ALA A 233 -13.98 3.20 -14.91
C ALA A 233 -15.10 2.46 -15.65
N LEU A 234 -14.81 1.30 -16.24
CA LEU A 234 -15.82 0.44 -16.89
C LEU A 234 -16.82 -0.12 -15.87
N ALA A 235 -16.35 -0.56 -14.70
CA ALA A 235 -17.20 -1.12 -13.65
C ALA A 235 -18.24 -0.13 -13.11
N VAL A 236 -18.03 1.19 -13.27
CA VAL A 236 -18.99 2.24 -12.91
C VAL A 236 -19.58 2.96 -14.12
N ASN A 237 -19.62 2.32 -15.28
CA ASN A 237 -20.18 2.84 -16.53
C ASN A 237 -19.63 4.18 -17.03
N LYS A 238 -18.37 4.51 -16.69
CA LYS A 238 -17.68 5.73 -17.20
C LYS A 238 -16.96 5.44 -18.53
N ALA A 239 -17.71 5.12 -19.58
CA ALA A 239 -17.16 4.70 -20.86
C ALA A 239 -16.19 5.71 -21.50
N THR A 240 -16.52 7.02 -21.47
CA THR A 240 -15.66 8.07 -22.01
C THR A 240 -14.31 8.13 -21.27
N GLU A 241 -14.32 8.01 -19.95
CA GLU A 241 -13.10 7.99 -19.16
C GLU A 241 -12.27 6.73 -19.46
N ALA A 242 -12.91 5.56 -19.54
CA ALA A 242 -12.25 4.30 -19.88
C ALA A 242 -11.58 4.37 -21.27
N GLU A 243 -12.19 5.05 -22.24
CA GLU A 243 -11.62 5.25 -23.57
C GLU A 243 -10.42 6.21 -23.56
N ASN A 244 -10.47 7.27 -22.76
CA ASN A 244 -9.33 8.19 -22.58
C ASN A 244 -8.14 7.50 -21.93
N ILE A 245 -8.39 6.64 -20.92
CA ILE A 245 -7.33 5.85 -20.30
C ILE A 245 -6.75 4.87 -21.32
N LYS A 246 -7.58 4.21 -22.13
CA LYS A 246 -7.13 3.30 -23.19
C LYS A 246 -6.20 4.01 -24.18
N LYS A 247 -6.56 5.19 -24.67
CA LYS A 247 -5.69 5.99 -25.56
C LYS A 247 -4.33 6.29 -24.92
N LYS A 248 -4.30 6.61 -23.60
CA LYS A 248 -3.06 6.82 -22.85
C LYS A 248 -2.24 5.53 -22.80
N MET A 249 -2.89 4.38 -22.55
CA MET A 249 -2.22 3.06 -22.55
C MET A 249 -1.61 2.75 -23.91
N ASP A 250 -2.34 2.97 -25.02
CA ASP A 250 -1.88 2.69 -26.37
C ASP A 250 -0.64 3.53 -26.72
N ILE A 251 -0.62 4.82 -26.34
CA ILE A 251 0.55 5.69 -26.51
C ILE A 251 1.74 5.17 -25.71
N TRP A 252 1.53 4.74 -24.47
CA TRP A 252 2.62 4.21 -23.64
C TRP A 252 3.13 2.86 -24.16
N GLN A 253 2.23 2.02 -24.67
CA GLN A 253 2.62 0.74 -25.28
C GLN A 253 3.46 0.97 -26.55
N GLN A 254 3.06 1.91 -27.42
CA GLN A 254 3.86 2.26 -28.60
C GLN A 254 5.25 2.78 -28.23
N LYS A 255 5.35 3.62 -27.17
CA LYS A 255 6.67 4.06 -26.67
C LYS A 255 7.52 2.88 -26.20
N LEU A 256 6.95 1.98 -25.39
CA LEU A 256 7.63 0.78 -24.91
C LEU A 256 8.17 -0.07 -26.07
N ASP A 257 7.33 -0.34 -27.07
CA ASP A 257 7.69 -1.15 -28.23
C ASP A 257 8.81 -0.50 -29.06
N ASN A 258 8.78 0.82 -29.19
CA ASN A 258 9.82 1.57 -29.90
C ASN A 258 11.17 1.55 -29.13
N ASP A 259 11.10 1.70 -27.81
CA ASP A 259 12.31 1.70 -26.96
C ASP A 259 12.94 0.28 -26.92
N LEU A 260 12.11 -0.78 -26.90
CA LEU A 260 12.59 -2.18 -27.03
C LEU A 260 13.29 -2.41 -28.36
N LYS A 261 12.69 -1.99 -29.49
CA LYS A 261 13.31 -2.13 -30.82
C LYS A 261 14.65 -1.40 -30.91
N ARG A 262 14.77 -0.20 -30.34
CA ARG A 262 16.01 0.57 -30.30
C ARG A 262 17.11 -0.16 -29.53
N LYS A 263 16.74 -0.78 -28.39
CA LYS A 263 17.68 -1.56 -27.60
C LYS A 263 18.18 -2.79 -28.37
N ASP A 264 17.28 -3.55 -29.00
CA ASP A 264 17.62 -4.73 -29.78
C ASP A 264 18.56 -4.41 -30.96
N ILE A 265 18.43 -3.22 -31.57
CA ILE A 265 19.32 -2.75 -32.64
C ILE A 265 20.68 -2.39 -32.06
N ALA A 266 20.73 -1.71 -30.91
CA ALA A 266 22.00 -1.33 -30.28
C ALA A 266 22.81 -2.53 -29.75
N GLU A 267 22.15 -3.61 -29.33
CA GLU A 267 22.82 -4.85 -28.88
C GLU A 267 23.35 -5.73 -30.04
N LYS A 268 22.91 -5.46 -31.29
CA LYS A 268 23.34 -6.17 -32.50
C LYS A 268 24.48 -5.47 -33.26
N GLN A 269 24.83 -4.26 -32.85
CA GLN A 269 25.97 -3.48 -33.36
C GLN A 269 27.19 -3.61 -32.44
#